data_8ce18fe4b9694d89c7c619179b85567f
#
_entry.id   8ce18fe4b9694d89c7c619179b85567f
#
_cell.length_a   1.000
_cell.length_b   1.000
_cell.length_c   1.000
_cell.angle_alpha   90.00
_cell.angle_beta   90.00
_cell.angle_gamma   90.00
#
_symmetry.space_group_name_H-M   'P 1'
#
loop_
_entity.id
_entity.type
_entity.pdbx_description
1 polymer ?
#
loop_
_entity_poly.entity_id
_entity_poly.type
_entity_poly.pdbx_seq_one_letter_code
_entity_poly.pdbx_strand_id
1 'polypeptide(L)'
;VILMSYQIDFDVQLLARLLQTAILTGISFALSIVLANICVKKNGNSDFGVERMAVIYSNCGFMGLPLIEGLLGSEGVFFMTAYITVFNLFVWSHGVMLMSGRASSFAKTMKSLIQPSMIAIFVSLILFITGVRFPSVIANPLSMIGKMNTPLAMLIAGANLADSDLLASLKRPRVYWL
;
A
#
# COMPACT_ATOMS: atom_id res chain seq x y z
N VAL A 1 6.97 -7.75 -4.69
CA VAL A 1 8.01 -7.07 -3.91
C VAL A 1 9.32 -7.85 -3.98
N ILE A 2 9.42 -9.07 -3.42
CA ILE A 2 10.67 -9.85 -3.36
C ILE A 2 11.35 -9.99 -4.75
N LEU A 3 10.59 -10.27 -5.80
CA LEU A 3 11.12 -10.46 -7.15
C LEU A 3 11.52 -9.17 -7.85
N MET A 4 11.01 -8.04 -7.43
CA MET A 4 11.30 -6.74 -8.03
C MET A 4 12.63 -6.16 -7.57
N SER A 5 13.01 -6.40 -6.32
CA SER A 5 14.35 -6.08 -5.81
C SER A 5 15.46 -6.89 -6.48
N TYR A 6 15.09 -7.98 -7.11
CA TYR A 6 15.99 -8.94 -7.74
C TYR A 6 16.54 -8.51 -9.12
N GLN A 7 15.84 -7.61 -9.81
CA GLN A 7 16.18 -7.22 -11.19
C GLN A 7 17.16 -6.03 -11.27
N ILE A 8 17.49 -5.42 -10.13
CA ILE A 8 18.29 -4.21 -10.08
C ILE A 8 19.57 -4.47 -9.30
N ASP A 9 20.71 -4.13 -9.88
CA ASP A 9 22.00 -4.26 -9.21
C ASP A 9 22.12 -3.23 -8.08
N PHE A 10 22.78 -3.62 -6.99
CA PHE A 10 22.96 -2.74 -5.83
C PHE A 10 23.85 -1.55 -6.20
N ASP A 11 23.33 -0.35 -6.02
CA ASP A 11 24.05 0.92 -6.11
C ASP A 11 23.72 1.78 -4.88
N VAL A 12 24.74 2.40 -4.29
CA VAL A 12 24.60 3.30 -3.14
C VAL A 12 23.73 4.51 -3.47
N GLN A 13 23.82 5.03 -4.70
CA GLN A 13 22.97 6.12 -5.17
C GLN A 13 21.49 5.70 -5.24
N LEU A 14 21.24 4.47 -5.66
CA LEU A 14 19.90 3.92 -5.73
C LEU A 14 19.28 3.75 -4.33
N LEU A 15 20.09 3.32 -3.35
CA LEU A 15 19.67 3.26 -1.94
C LEU A 15 19.32 4.65 -1.38
N ALA A 16 20.13 5.67 -1.69
CA ALA A 16 19.83 7.05 -1.27
C ALA A 16 18.51 7.56 -1.87
N ARG A 17 18.25 7.28 -3.15
CA ARG A 17 16.99 7.62 -3.82
C ARG A 17 15.79 6.85 -3.22
N LEU A 18 15.98 5.59 -2.84
CA LEU A 18 14.97 4.80 -2.12
C LEU A 18 14.60 5.45 -0.78
N LEU A 19 15.59 5.87 0.00
CA LEU A 19 15.37 6.58 1.25
C LEU A 19 14.67 7.92 1.04
N GLN A 20 15.06 8.69 0.01
CA GLN A 20 14.36 9.92 -0.36
C GLN A 20 12.88 9.65 -0.70
N THR A 21 12.62 8.62 -1.49
CA THR A 21 11.24 8.22 -1.82
C THR A 21 10.46 7.85 -0.57
N ALA A 22 11.05 7.10 0.35
CA ALA A 22 10.41 6.73 1.60
C ALA A 22 10.10 7.96 2.48
N ILE A 23 11.02 8.91 2.59
CA ILE A 23 10.83 10.16 3.35
C ILE A 23 9.72 11.00 2.72
N LEU A 24 9.77 11.22 1.41
CA LEU A 24 8.73 11.98 0.69
C LEU A 24 7.35 11.35 0.82
N THR A 25 7.29 10.02 0.75
CA THR A 25 6.05 9.27 0.97
C THR A 25 5.53 9.46 2.40
N GLY A 26 6.40 9.40 3.41
CA GLY A 26 6.05 9.66 4.81
C GLY A 26 5.47 11.05 5.00
N ILE A 27 6.11 12.07 4.42
CA ILE A 27 5.63 13.46 4.44
C ILE A 27 4.26 13.56 3.74
N SER A 28 4.09 12.92 2.58
CA SER A 28 2.83 12.92 1.84
C SER A 28 1.70 12.32 2.66
N PHE A 29 1.91 11.16 3.34
CA PHE A 29 0.90 10.59 4.24
C PHE A 29 0.61 11.46 5.45
N ALA A 30 1.62 12.07 6.05
CA ALA A 30 1.42 13.00 7.16
C ALA A 30 0.55 14.20 6.74
N LEU A 31 0.82 14.79 5.57
CA LEU A 31 0.01 15.86 5.00
C LEU A 31 -1.41 15.39 4.69
N SER A 32 -1.58 14.21 4.08
CA SER A 32 -2.89 13.63 3.78
C SER A 32 -3.72 13.41 5.04
N ILE A 33 -3.10 12.94 6.14
CA ILE A 33 -3.75 12.79 7.44
C ILE A 33 -4.22 14.14 7.99
N VAL A 34 -3.37 15.17 7.92
CA VAL A 34 -3.72 16.53 8.37
C VAL A 34 -4.88 17.08 7.54
N LEU A 35 -4.81 16.99 6.22
CA LEU A 35 -5.87 17.45 5.32
C LEU A 35 -7.18 16.70 5.54
N ALA A 36 -7.14 15.37 5.67
CA ALA A 36 -8.32 14.58 5.97
C ALA A 36 -8.94 14.95 7.33
N ASN A 37 -8.12 15.30 8.33
CA ASN A 37 -8.61 15.78 9.63
C ASN A 37 -9.32 17.13 9.54
N ILE A 38 -8.91 18.00 8.62
CA ILE A 38 -9.52 19.31 8.40
C ILE A 38 -10.78 19.19 7.55
N CYS A 39 -10.73 18.42 6.46
CA CYS A 39 -11.82 18.34 5.47
C CYS A 39 -12.93 17.39 5.92
N VAL A 40 -12.58 16.23 6.47
CA VAL A 40 -13.56 15.21 6.88
C VAL A 40 -13.91 15.39 8.35
N LYS A 41 -14.99 16.15 8.64
CA LYS A 41 -15.47 16.41 10.00
C LYS A 41 -16.40 15.31 10.50
N LYS A 42 -16.33 15.04 11.80
CA LYS A 42 -17.18 14.06 12.49
C LYS A 42 -18.61 14.63 12.64
N ASN A 43 -19.52 14.24 11.76
CA ASN A 43 -20.93 14.68 11.76
C ASN A 43 -21.89 13.63 12.34
N GLY A 44 -21.49 12.91 13.38
CA GLY A 44 -22.36 11.93 14.05
C GLY A 44 -22.57 10.61 13.31
N ASN A 45 -22.03 10.43 12.09
CA ASN A 45 -22.17 9.22 11.31
C ASN A 45 -21.14 8.15 11.68
N SER A 46 -21.56 6.88 11.64
CA SER A 46 -20.73 5.70 11.88
C SER A 46 -19.59 5.53 10.86
N ASP A 47 -19.73 6.10 9.66
CA ASP A 47 -18.87 5.88 8.51
C ASP A 47 -17.63 6.82 8.44
N PHE A 48 -17.49 7.69 9.44
CA PHE A 48 -16.41 8.68 9.50
C PHE A 48 -14.99 8.09 9.38
N GLY A 49 -14.75 6.92 9.98
CA GLY A 49 -13.47 6.22 9.87
C GLY A 49 -13.20 5.72 8.45
N VAL A 50 -14.24 5.22 7.79
CA VAL A 50 -14.18 4.72 6.40
C VAL A 50 -13.92 5.88 5.43
N GLU A 51 -14.61 7.00 5.60
CA GLU A 51 -14.42 8.20 4.77
C GLU A 51 -12.98 8.73 4.86
N ARG A 52 -12.43 8.86 6.07
CA ARG A 52 -11.03 9.27 6.25
C ARG A 52 -10.06 8.25 5.67
N MET A 53 -10.35 6.95 5.86
CA MET A 53 -9.53 5.89 5.28
C MET A 53 -9.47 6.00 3.76
N ALA A 54 -10.62 6.23 3.10
CA ALA A 54 -10.71 6.37 1.66
C ALA A 54 -9.95 7.61 1.11
N VAL A 55 -9.98 8.73 1.85
CA VAL A 55 -9.27 9.96 1.45
C VAL A 55 -7.75 9.84 1.63
N ILE A 56 -7.29 9.18 2.69
CA ILE A 56 -5.86 9.09 3.01
C ILE A 56 -5.16 7.99 2.20
N TYR A 57 -5.79 6.82 2.08
CA TYR A 57 -5.16 5.60 1.58
C TYR A 57 -5.67 5.22 0.20
N SER A 58 -4.83 5.43 -0.80
CA SER A 58 -5.12 5.06 -2.20
C SER A 58 -4.89 3.56 -2.46
N ASN A 59 -5.45 3.06 -3.54
CA ASN A 59 -5.23 1.69 -4.03
C ASN A 59 -3.88 1.57 -4.78
N CYS A 60 -2.80 1.86 -4.08
CA CYS A 60 -1.46 1.87 -4.68
C CYS A 60 -0.94 0.46 -5.01
N GLY A 61 -1.35 -0.56 -4.26
CA GLY A 61 -0.86 -1.92 -4.45
C GLY A 61 -1.43 -2.61 -5.68
N PHE A 62 -2.72 -2.45 -5.94
CA PHE A 62 -3.41 -3.17 -7.02
C PHE A 62 -3.57 -2.36 -8.31
N MET A 63 -3.71 -1.04 -8.20
CA MET A 63 -3.82 -0.16 -9.36
C MET A 63 -2.55 0.62 -9.63
N GLY A 64 -1.91 1.14 -8.59
CA GLY A 64 -0.71 1.95 -8.73
C GLY A 64 0.48 1.16 -9.29
N LEU A 65 0.71 -0.06 -8.80
CA LEU A 65 1.85 -0.87 -9.22
C LEU A 65 1.86 -1.20 -10.72
N PRO A 66 0.78 -1.75 -11.32
CA PRO A 66 0.73 -2.00 -12.76
C PRO A 66 0.84 -0.73 -13.61
N LEU A 67 0.29 0.38 -13.13
CA LEU A 67 0.39 1.67 -13.82
C LEU A 67 1.84 2.17 -13.86
N ILE A 68 2.53 2.12 -12.74
CA ILE A 68 3.94 2.53 -12.64
C ILE A 68 4.84 1.59 -13.46
N GLU A 69 4.56 0.28 -13.44
CA GLU A 69 5.28 -0.69 -14.27
C GLU A 69 5.12 -0.38 -15.77
N GLY A 70 3.91 -0.04 -16.20
CA GLY A 70 3.62 0.33 -17.58
C GLY A 70 4.25 1.65 -18.04
N LEU A 71 4.36 2.64 -17.15
CA LEU A 71 4.88 3.98 -17.47
C LEU A 71 6.40 4.10 -17.29
N LEU A 72 6.95 3.52 -16.23
CA LEU A 72 8.34 3.71 -15.79
C LEU A 72 9.17 2.41 -15.78
N GLY A 73 8.55 1.30 -16.15
CA GLY A 73 9.21 0.00 -16.17
C GLY A 73 9.70 -0.48 -14.78
N SER A 74 10.74 -1.32 -14.79
CA SER A 74 11.28 -1.94 -13.57
C SER A 74 11.86 -0.94 -12.56
N GLU A 75 12.42 0.17 -13.02
CA GLU A 75 12.93 1.22 -12.13
C GLU A 75 11.82 1.89 -11.34
N GLY A 76 10.70 2.23 -11.99
CA GLY A 76 9.54 2.79 -11.31
C GLY A 76 8.97 1.83 -10.27
N VAL A 77 8.89 0.55 -10.59
CA VAL A 77 8.44 -0.49 -9.67
C VAL A 77 9.36 -0.61 -8.46
N PHE A 78 10.67 -0.45 -8.64
CA PHE A 78 11.63 -0.46 -7.54
C PHE A 78 11.36 0.68 -6.54
N PHE A 79 11.14 1.90 -7.02
CA PHE A 79 10.77 3.02 -6.14
C PHE A 79 9.38 2.84 -5.52
N MET A 80 8.46 2.19 -6.24
CA MET A 80 7.14 1.85 -5.71
C MET A 80 7.22 0.89 -4.52
N THR A 81 8.26 0.05 -4.40
CA THR A 81 8.48 -0.78 -3.21
C THR A 81 8.71 0.06 -1.94
N ALA A 82 9.47 1.14 -2.04
CA ALA A 82 9.66 2.06 -0.92
C ALA A 82 8.35 2.75 -0.53
N TYR A 83 7.58 3.19 -1.53
CA TYR A 83 6.26 3.76 -1.32
C TYR A 83 5.32 2.77 -0.60
N ILE A 84 5.20 1.54 -1.10
CA ILE A 84 4.34 0.49 -0.52
C ILE A 84 4.80 0.13 0.90
N THR A 85 6.09 0.18 1.19
CA THR A 85 6.62 -0.06 2.53
C THR A 85 6.08 0.97 3.52
N VAL A 86 6.22 2.25 3.20
CA VAL A 86 5.73 3.36 4.03
C VAL A 86 4.19 3.32 4.11
N PHE A 87 3.51 3.08 2.99
CA PHE A 87 2.06 2.89 2.94
C PHE A 87 1.60 1.82 3.94
N ASN A 88 2.23 0.64 3.92
CA ASN A 88 1.87 -0.44 4.86
C ASN A 88 2.08 -0.03 6.32
N LEU A 89 3.18 0.69 6.64
CA LEU A 89 3.41 1.20 7.99
C LEU A 89 2.25 2.09 8.45
N PHE A 90 1.81 3.03 7.62
CA PHE A 90 0.71 3.94 7.93
C PHE A 90 -0.64 3.25 7.97
N VAL A 91 -0.96 2.36 7.02
CA VAL A 91 -2.23 1.63 6.99
C VAL A 91 -2.40 0.76 8.21
N TRP A 92 -1.37 -0.01 8.57
CA TRP A 92 -1.45 -0.94 9.69
C TRP A 92 -1.28 -0.29 11.06
N SER A 93 -0.80 0.94 11.13
CA SER A 93 -0.78 1.74 12.36
C SER A 93 -1.99 2.66 12.43
N HIS A 94 -1.98 3.75 11.68
CA HIS A 94 -3.02 4.78 11.71
C HIS A 94 -4.34 4.32 11.07
N GLY A 95 -4.30 3.58 9.94
CA GLY A 95 -5.51 3.09 9.27
C GLY A 95 -6.33 2.14 10.14
N VAL A 96 -5.67 1.19 10.81
CA VAL A 96 -6.33 0.28 11.77
C VAL A 96 -6.95 1.05 12.94
N MET A 97 -6.30 2.11 13.44
CA MET A 97 -6.86 2.97 14.49
C MET A 97 -8.11 3.70 14.03
N LEU A 98 -8.12 4.22 12.80
CA LEU A 98 -9.29 4.87 12.20
C LEU A 98 -10.49 3.94 12.11
N MET A 99 -10.26 2.70 11.65
CA MET A 99 -11.32 1.72 11.46
C MET A 99 -11.84 1.11 12.78
N SER A 100 -10.98 0.94 13.78
CA SER A 100 -11.38 0.37 15.07
C SER A 100 -12.11 1.35 15.99
N GLY A 101 -12.09 2.64 15.70
CA GLY A 101 -12.72 3.69 16.52
C GLY A 101 -12.15 3.83 17.94
N ARG A 102 -11.11 3.06 18.27
CA ARG A 102 -10.46 3.04 19.59
C ARG A 102 -8.98 3.32 19.42
N ALA A 103 -8.41 4.10 20.33
CA ALA A 103 -6.96 4.19 20.46
C ALA A 103 -6.41 2.78 20.74
N SER A 104 -5.83 2.14 19.74
CA SER A 104 -5.27 0.82 19.93
C SER A 104 -4.01 0.95 20.80
N SER A 105 -3.83 0.03 21.75
CA SER A 105 -2.62 -0.01 22.57
C SER A 105 -1.42 -0.14 21.64
N PHE A 106 -0.33 0.57 21.95
CA PHE A 106 0.95 0.51 21.20
C PHE A 106 1.38 -0.94 20.91
N ALA A 107 1.19 -1.85 21.87
CA ALA A 107 1.49 -3.27 21.70
C ALA A 107 0.62 -3.94 20.62
N LYS A 108 -0.67 -3.57 20.46
CA LYS A 108 -1.54 -4.09 19.39
C LYS A 108 -1.12 -3.55 18.03
N THR A 109 -0.74 -2.27 17.96
CA THR A 109 -0.22 -1.65 16.74
C THR A 109 1.09 -2.31 16.31
N MET A 110 2.03 -2.55 17.23
CA MET A 110 3.27 -3.28 16.92
C MET A 110 3.00 -4.71 16.43
N LYS A 111 2.03 -5.41 17.02
CA LYS A 111 1.64 -6.75 16.56
C LYS A 111 0.98 -6.73 15.17
N SER A 112 0.25 -5.69 14.82
CA SER A 112 -0.35 -5.54 13.49
C SER A 112 0.69 -5.22 12.40
N LEU A 113 1.88 -4.75 12.76
CA LEU A 113 3.00 -4.57 11.83
C LEU A 113 3.71 -5.89 11.50
N ILE A 114 3.58 -6.94 12.34
CA ILE A 114 4.12 -8.26 12.05
C ILE A 114 3.15 -9.01 11.13
N GLN A 115 3.12 -8.60 9.88
CA GLN A 115 2.29 -9.20 8.84
C GLN A 115 3.15 -9.85 7.75
N PRO A 116 2.60 -10.82 7.01
CA PRO A 116 3.34 -11.48 5.92
C PRO A 116 3.88 -10.48 4.89
N SER A 117 3.16 -9.40 4.59
CA SER A 117 3.60 -8.35 3.68
C SER A 117 4.83 -7.59 4.19
N MET A 118 4.87 -7.25 5.48
CA MET A 118 6.02 -6.58 6.09
C MET A 118 7.24 -7.50 6.18
N ILE A 119 7.03 -8.76 6.54
CA ILE A 119 8.10 -9.77 6.54
C ILE A 119 8.67 -9.90 5.12
N ALA A 120 7.81 -9.99 4.10
CA ALA A 120 8.23 -10.07 2.71
C ALA A 120 9.04 -8.84 2.26
N ILE A 121 8.68 -7.63 2.73
CA ILE A 121 9.43 -6.39 2.46
C ILE A 121 10.82 -6.44 3.10
N PHE A 122 10.92 -6.83 4.37
CA PHE A 122 12.22 -6.96 5.05
C PHE A 122 13.11 -8.00 4.39
N VAL A 123 12.57 -9.17 4.06
CA VAL A 123 13.30 -10.21 3.32
C VAL A 123 13.78 -9.68 1.97
N SER A 124 12.92 -8.97 1.25
CA SER A 124 13.25 -8.34 -0.03
C SER A 124 14.40 -7.33 0.08
N LEU A 125 14.39 -6.51 1.13
CA LEU A 125 15.45 -5.52 1.37
C LEU A 125 16.79 -6.20 1.71
N ILE A 126 16.76 -7.27 2.52
CA ILE A 126 17.95 -8.05 2.84
C ILE A 126 18.53 -8.70 1.56
N LEU A 127 17.68 -9.30 0.72
CA LEU A 127 18.11 -9.90 -0.54
C LEU A 127 18.70 -8.86 -1.51
N PHE A 128 18.12 -7.65 -1.53
CA PHE A 128 18.65 -6.55 -2.33
C PHE A 128 20.05 -6.12 -1.86
N ILE A 129 20.22 -5.92 -0.54
CA ILE A 129 21.52 -5.49 0.04
C ILE A 129 22.59 -6.57 -0.11
N THR A 130 22.22 -7.84 0.06
CA THR A 130 23.15 -8.97 -0.04
C THR A 130 23.46 -9.37 -1.47
N GLY A 131 22.69 -8.89 -2.45
CA GLY A 131 22.85 -9.26 -3.87
C GLY A 131 22.56 -10.74 -4.17
N VAL A 132 21.97 -11.48 -3.21
CA VAL A 132 21.63 -12.91 -3.38
C VAL A 132 20.52 -13.05 -4.39
N ARG A 133 20.75 -13.85 -5.44
CA ARG A 133 19.79 -14.13 -6.52
C ARG A 133 19.28 -15.56 -6.45
N PHE A 134 17.96 -15.73 -6.56
CA PHE A 134 17.38 -17.06 -6.63
C PHE A 134 17.65 -17.71 -7.98
N PRO A 135 17.92 -19.02 -8.03
CA PRO A 135 17.93 -19.77 -9.27
C PRO A 135 16.59 -19.62 -10.02
N SER A 136 16.65 -19.65 -11.35
CA SER A 136 15.45 -19.49 -12.21
C SER A 136 14.35 -20.49 -11.89
N VAL A 137 14.71 -21.69 -11.41
CA VAL A 137 13.78 -22.74 -10.97
C VAL A 137 12.88 -22.27 -9.83
N ILE A 138 13.36 -21.40 -8.95
CA ILE A 138 12.59 -20.82 -7.83
C ILE A 138 11.96 -19.48 -8.24
N ALA A 139 12.72 -18.64 -8.95
CA ALA A 139 12.28 -17.31 -9.33
C ALA A 139 11.08 -17.34 -10.29
N ASN A 140 11.04 -18.25 -11.26
CA ASN A 140 9.97 -18.35 -12.24
C ASN A 140 8.59 -18.69 -11.62
N PRO A 141 8.44 -19.76 -10.81
CA PRO A 141 7.18 -20.05 -10.15
C PRO A 141 6.70 -18.93 -9.22
N LEU A 142 7.62 -18.34 -8.45
CA LEU A 142 7.32 -17.18 -7.59
C LEU A 142 6.81 -16.00 -8.41
N SER A 143 7.41 -15.71 -9.57
CA SER A 143 6.95 -14.67 -10.48
C SER A 143 5.55 -14.93 -11.00
N MET A 144 5.26 -16.18 -11.40
CA MET A 144 3.93 -16.55 -11.88
C MET A 144 2.87 -16.35 -10.79
N ILE A 145 3.13 -16.80 -9.56
CA ILE A 145 2.23 -16.57 -8.42
C ILE A 145 2.07 -15.06 -8.14
N GLY A 146 3.15 -14.31 -8.17
CA GLY A 146 3.12 -12.86 -7.96
C GLY A 146 2.27 -12.12 -9.00
N LYS A 147 2.32 -12.55 -10.27
CA LYS A 147 1.52 -11.97 -11.35
C LYS A 147 0.02 -12.24 -11.21
N MET A 148 -0.38 -13.28 -10.48
CA MET A 148 -1.79 -13.57 -10.19
C MET A 148 -2.40 -12.61 -9.17
N ASN A 149 -1.59 -11.89 -8.40
CA ASN A 149 -2.07 -10.99 -7.34
C ASN A 149 -3.03 -9.91 -7.89
N THR A 150 -2.65 -9.22 -8.95
CA THR A 150 -3.46 -8.14 -9.54
C THR A 150 -4.80 -8.65 -10.10
N PRO A 151 -4.86 -9.69 -10.96
CA PRO A 151 -6.14 -10.17 -11.47
C PRO A 151 -7.05 -10.73 -10.36
N LEU A 152 -6.50 -11.44 -9.37
CA LEU A 152 -7.28 -11.94 -8.22
C LEU A 152 -7.86 -10.80 -7.38
N ALA A 153 -7.09 -9.76 -7.12
CA ALA A 153 -7.57 -8.59 -6.41
C ALA A 153 -8.67 -7.85 -7.15
N MET A 154 -8.57 -7.73 -8.49
CA MET A 154 -9.61 -7.14 -9.33
C MET A 154 -10.89 -7.98 -9.35
N LEU A 155 -10.79 -9.31 -9.36
CA LEU A 155 -11.94 -10.20 -9.26
C LEU A 155 -12.66 -10.03 -7.91
N ILE A 156 -11.91 -9.98 -6.80
CA ILE A 156 -12.49 -9.76 -5.46
C ILE A 156 -13.13 -8.37 -5.37
N ALA A 157 -12.48 -7.33 -5.89
CA ALA A 157 -13.04 -5.98 -5.92
C ALA A 157 -14.31 -5.93 -6.76
N GLY A 158 -14.33 -6.59 -7.93
CA GLY A 158 -15.51 -6.70 -8.78
C GLY A 158 -16.67 -7.45 -8.11
N ALA A 159 -16.39 -8.56 -7.41
CA ALA A 159 -17.38 -9.31 -6.67
C ALA A 159 -18.01 -8.46 -5.55
N ASN A 160 -17.18 -7.78 -4.74
CA ASN A 160 -17.67 -6.89 -3.69
C ASN A 160 -18.49 -5.72 -4.24
N LEU A 161 -18.13 -5.22 -5.42
CA LEU A 161 -18.86 -4.16 -6.09
C LEU A 161 -20.23 -4.65 -6.61
N ALA A 162 -20.30 -5.88 -7.13
CA ALA A 162 -21.52 -6.49 -7.60
C ALA A 162 -22.54 -6.73 -6.46
N ASP A 163 -22.06 -7.04 -5.25
CA ASP A 163 -22.91 -7.21 -4.06
C ASP A 163 -23.33 -5.87 -3.43
N SER A 164 -22.78 -4.74 -3.87
CA SER A 164 -23.11 -3.41 -3.35
C SER A 164 -24.19 -2.73 -4.16
N ASP A 165 -25.11 -2.02 -3.50
CA ASP A 165 -26.10 -1.17 -4.18
C ASP A 165 -25.42 0.13 -4.66
N LEU A 166 -24.84 0.08 -5.87
CA LEU A 166 -24.13 1.20 -6.50
C LEU A 166 -25.06 2.40 -6.73
N LEU A 167 -26.33 2.16 -7.10
CA LEU A 167 -27.30 3.23 -7.37
C LEU A 167 -27.65 4.00 -6.09
N ALA A 168 -27.81 3.29 -4.97
CA ALA A 168 -28.03 3.92 -3.68
C ALA A 168 -26.78 4.69 -3.20
N SER A 169 -25.60 4.15 -3.47
CA SER A 169 -24.32 4.80 -3.12
C SER A 169 -24.10 6.09 -3.93
N LEU A 170 -24.39 6.07 -5.24
CA LEU A 170 -24.27 7.25 -6.11
C LEU A 170 -25.29 8.36 -5.77
N LYS A 171 -26.42 8.04 -5.16
CA LYS A 171 -27.42 9.03 -4.72
C LYS A 171 -27.02 9.76 -3.43
N ARG A 172 -25.99 9.34 -2.73
CA ARG A 172 -25.52 10.00 -1.50
C ARG A 172 -24.67 11.23 -1.84
N PRO A 173 -25.13 12.47 -1.58
CA PRO A 173 -24.41 13.69 -1.95
C PRO A 173 -23.01 13.77 -1.32
N ARG A 174 -22.81 13.10 -0.19
CA ARG A 174 -21.53 13.06 0.53
C ARG A 174 -20.41 12.35 -0.23
N VAL A 175 -20.73 11.43 -1.15
CA VAL A 175 -19.75 10.74 -2.01
C VAL A 175 -19.09 11.70 -3.00
N TYR A 176 -19.77 12.80 -3.34
CA TYR A 176 -19.26 13.80 -4.30
C TYR A 176 -18.44 14.92 -3.64
N TRP A 177 -18.45 15.02 -2.30
CA TRP A 177 -17.72 16.06 -1.55
C TRP A 177 -16.45 15.53 -0.87
N LEU A 178 -16.11 14.25 -1.03
CA LEU A 178 -14.90 13.57 -0.59
C LEU A 178 -13.93 13.36 -1.75
#